data_0afeec5817e95b20d83afd04e029bcea
#
_entry.id   0afeec5817e95b20d83afd04e029bcea
#
_cell.length_a   1.000
_cell.length_b   1.000
_cell.length_c   1.000
_cell.angle_alpha   90.00
_cell.angle_beta   90.00
_cell.angle_gamma   90.00
#
_symmetry.space_group_name_H-M   'P 1'
#
loop_
_entity.id
_entity.type
_entity.pdbx_description
1 polymer ?
#
loop_
_entity_poly.entity_id
_entity_poly.type
_entity_poly.pdbx_seq_one_letter_code
_entity_poly.pdbx_strand_id
1 'polypeptide(L)'
;MNYARNKIELEENGFSVLTDLFSENEIRRILACIENAEQDGNSFMKTKDLFAIRQLIKNVPELSDLLFNKKLTELISDLSESEYFLTKAIYFDKPSESNWFVAYHQDLSISVDKKADLENYVNWTFKKGQYGVQP
;
A
#
# COMPACT_ATOMS: atom_id res chain seq x y z
N MET A 1 21.95 5.34 -3.64
CA MET A 1 21.88 4.26 -4.67
C MET A 1 21.53 4.89 -5.99
N ASN A 2 21.87 4.29 -7.14
CA ASN A 2 21.50 4.85 -8.44
C ASN A 2 20.32 4.07 -9.01
N TYR A 3 19.14 4.70 -9.09
CA TYR A 3 17.90 4.09 -9.55
C TYR A 3 17.56 4.40 -11.02
N ALA A 4 18.55 4.89 -11.80
CA ALA A 4 18.32 5.28 -13.19
C ALA A 4 17.72 4.15 -14.06
N ARG A 5 18.18 2.90 -13.86
CA ARG A 5 17.64 1.73 -14.55
C ARG A 5 16.17 1.50 -14.16
N ASN A 6 15.84 1.59 -12.87
CA ASN A 6 14.47 1.40 -12.38
C ASN A 6 13.53 2.48 -12.92
N LYS A 7 14.00 3.72 -13.09
CA LYS A 7 13.22 4.80 -13.72
C LYS A 7 12.88 4.47 -15.18
N ILE A 8 13.86 4.00 -15.96
CA ILE A 8 13.65 3.57 -17.35
C ILE A 8 12.66 2.38 -17.42
N GLU A 9 12.84 1.37 -16.58
CA GLU A 9 11.94 0.21 -16.52
C GLU A 9 10.50 0.63 -16.17
N LEU A 10 10.34 1.60 -15.27
CA LEU A 10 9.03 2.13 -14.89
C LEU A 10 8.36 2.89 -16.04
N GLU A 11 9.12 3.70 -16.79
CA GLU A 11 8.64 4.45 -17.95
C GLU A 11 8.25 3.52 -19.13
N GLU A 12 9.05 2.49 -19.38
CA GLU A 12 8.85 1.58 -20.51
C GLU A 12 7.81 0.49 -20.23
N ASN A 13 7.80 -0.08 -19.02
CA ASN A 13 7.02 -1.27 -18.68
C ASN A 13 5.86 -0.99 -17.72
N GLY A 14 5.83 0.19 -17.08
CA GLY A 14 4.86 0.52 -16.03
C GLY A 14 5.18 -0.09 -14.67
N PHE A 15 6.28 -0.83 -14.53
CA PHE A 15 6.75 -1.39 -13.26
C PHE A 15 8.26 -1.58 -13.26
N SER A 16 8.82 -1.67 -12.05
CA SER A 16 10.20 -2.11 -11.83
C SER A 16 10.30 -2.93 -10.55
N VAL A 17 11.20 -3.89 -10.51
CA VAL A 17 11.43 -4.76 -9.37
C VAL A 17 12.75 -4.38 -8.70
N LEU A 18 12.67 -4.06 -7.42
CA LEU A 18 13.85 -3.79 -6.60
C LEU A 18 14.07 -4.95 -5.63
N THR A 19 15.30 -5.43 -5.56
CA THR A 19 15.77 -6.39 -4.56
C THR A 19 16.49 -5.65 -3.44
N ASP A 20 16.48 -6.22 -2.24
CA ASP A 20 17.27 -5.78 -1.09
C ASP A 20 16.97 -4.34 -0.57
N LEU A 21 15.78 -3.80 -0.89
CA LEU A 21 15.34 -2.52 -0.33
C LEU A 21 15.21 -2.60 1.19
N PHE A 22 14.68 -3.71 1.69
CA PHE A 22 14.61 -4.04 3.12
C PHE A 22 15.54 -5.21 3.43
N SER A 23 16.31 -5.11 4.50
CA SER A 23 17.08 -6.23 5.05
C SER A 23 16.17 -7.28 5.67
N GLU A 24 16.62 -8.52 5.79
CA GLU A 24 15.87 -9.59 6.46
C GLU A 24 15.43 -9.21 7.89
N ASN A 25 16.24 -8.43 8.62
CA ASN A 25 15.88 -7.98 9.95
C ASN A 25 14.75 -6.96 9.93
N GLU A 26 14.75 -6.03 8.96
CA GLU A 26 13.66 -5.07 8.76
C GLU A 26 12.37 -5.80 8.38
N ILE A 27 12.44 -6.79 7.48
CA ILE A 27 11.29 -7.63 7.11
C ILE A 27 10.74 -8.37 8.32
N ARG A 28 11.59 -9.02 9.13
CA ARG A 28 11.14 -9.71 10.36
C ARG A 28 10.43 -8.77 11.33
N ARG A 29 10.91 -7.54 11.50
CA ARG A 29 10.26 -6.54 12.36
C ARG A 29 8.91 -6.10 11.80
N ILE A 30 8.80 -5.90 10.49
CA ILE A 30 7.54 -5.57 9.82
C ILE A 30 6.52 -6.69 10.03
N LEU A 31 6.91 -7.94 9.80
CA LEU A 31 6.04 -9.11 10.00
C LEU A 31 5.59 -9.25 11.45
N ALA A 32 6.51 -9.08 12.40
CA ALA A 32 6.18 -9.14 13.83
C ALA A 32 5.15 -8.05 14.25
N CYS A 33 5.25 -6.83 13.70
CA CYS A 33 4.23 -5.80 13.93
C CYS A 33 2.86 -6.20 13.39
N ILE A 34 2.82 -6.83 12.21
CA ILE A 34 1.57 -7.30 11.58
C ILE A 34 0.96 -8.46 12.37
N GLU A 35 1.78 -9.43 12.80
CA GLU A 35 1.34 -10.59 13.58
C GLU A 35 0.79 -10.22 14.96
N ASN A 36 1.38 -9.19 15.59
CA ASN A 36 0.97 -8.68 16.89
C ASN A 36 -0.15 -7.64 16.83
N ALA A 37 -0.57 -7.22 15.62
CA ALA A 37 -1.66 -6.27 15.49
C ALA A 37 -2.95 -6.82 16.08
N GLU A 38 -3.64 -6.01 16.88
CA GLU A 38 -4.99 -6.36 17.39
C GLU A 38 -5.94 -6.58 16.21
N GLN A 39 -6.51 -7.78 16.13
CA GLN A 39 -7.32 -8.21 14.99
C GLN A 39 -8.82 -7.88 15.18
N ASP A 40 -9.13 -6.80 15.87
CA ASP A 40 -10.48 -6.36 16.14
C ASP A 40 -10.96 -5.28 15.16
N GLY A 41 -12.23 -5.38 14.75
CA GLY A 41 -12.90 -4.33 13.97
C GLY A 41 -13.03 -4.59 12.46
N ASN A 42 -13.71 -3.64 11.80
CA ASN A 42 -14.10 -3.73 10.38
C ASN A 42 -12.92 -3.63 9.39
N SER A 43 -11.75 -3.22 9.85
CA SER A 43 -10.54 -3.08 9.02
C SER A 43 -9.83 -4.40 8.82
N PHE A 44 -10.04 -5.36 9.72
CA PHE A 44 -9.46 -6.70 9.64
C PHE A 44 -10.44 -7.64 8.94
N MET A 45 -9.93 -8.44 8.03
CA MET A 45 -10.66 -9.50 7.38
C MET A 45 -9.87 -10.80 7.50
N LYS A 46 -10.45 -11.79 8.16
CA LYS A 46 -9.88 -13.12 8.26
C LYS A 46 -10.91 -14.14 7.77
N THR A 47 -10.56 -14.85 6.74
CA THR A 47 -11.31 -16.01 6.23
C THR A 47 -10.37 -17.21 6.20
N LYS A 48 -10.88 -18.39 5.81
CA LYS A 48 -10.05 -19.58 5.61
C LYS A 48 -8.93 -19.33 4.57
N ASP A 49 -9.20 -18.45 3.61
CA ASP A 49 -8.37 -18.28 2.41
C ASP A 49 -7.72 -16.90 2.32
N LEU A 50 -7.94 -16.02 3.29
CA LEU A 50 -7.38 -14.65 3.25
C LEU A 50 -7.31 -14.06 4.65
N PHE A 51 -6.17 -13.43 4.96
CA PHE A 51 -6.04 -12.42 6.00
C PHE A 51 -5.73 -11.08 5.34
N ALA A 52 -6.44 -10.02 5.72
CA ALA A 52 -6.19 -8.68 5.20
C ALA A 52 -6.39 -7.61 6.27
N ILE A 53 -5.51 -6.62 6.28
CA ILE A 53 -5.63 -5.42 7.11
C ILE A 53 -5.77 -4.22 6.17
N ARG A 54 -6.97 -3.62 6.15
CA ARG A 54 -7.23 -2.36 5.44
C ARG A 54 -6.80 -1.18 6.31
N GLN A 55 -6.48 -0.06 5.68
CA GLN A 55 -5.97 1.13 6.38
C GLN A 55 -4.76 0.76 7.27
N LEU A 56 -3.80 0.04 6.68
CA LEU A 56 -2.71 -0.63 7.40
C LEU A 56 -2.00 0.31 8.39
N ILE A 57 -1.57 1.48 7.97
CA ILE A 57 -0.84 2.42 8.83
C ILE A 57 -1.70 3.00 9.95
N LYS A 58 -3.01 3.15 9.72
CA LYS A 58 -3.93 3.62 10.76
C LYS A 58 -4.17 2.58 11.85
N ASN A 59 -4.22 1.30 11.47
CA ASN A 59 -4.47 0.19 12.39
C ASN A 59 -3.18 -0.38 13.01
N VAL A 60 -2.05 -0.16 12.40
CA VAL A 60 -0.72 -0.58 12.87
C VAL A 60 0.26 0.58 12.69
N PRO A 61 0.15 1.66 13.51
CA PRO A 61 0.95 2.89 13.34
C PRO A 61 2.46 2.67 13.38
N GLU A 62 2.92 1.67 14.13
CA GLU A 62 4.33 1.31 14.28
C GLU A 62 4.98 0.92 12.95
N LEU A 63 4.18 0.49 11.97
CA LEU A 63 4.66 0.21 10.62
C LEU A 63 5.11 1.45 9.86
N SER A 64 4.62 2.63 10.22
CA SER A 64 4.96 3.86 9.51
C SER A 64 6.48 4.06 9.42
N ASP A 65 7.17 4.06 10.56
CA ASP A 65 8.63 4.30 10.61
C ASP A 65 9.44 3.13 10.01
N LEU A 66 8.90 1.90 10.09
CA LEU A 66 9.55 0.73 9.52
C LEU A 66 9.47 0.71 7.99
N LEU A 67 8.32 1.07 7.43
CA LEU A 67 8.09 1.07 5.99
C LEU A 67 8.66 2.33 5.31
N PHE A 68 8.39 3.53 5.87
CA PHE A 68 8.86 4.80 5.31
C PHE A 68 10.25 5.17 5.82
N ASN A 69 11.15 4.18 5.83
CA ASN A 69 12.54 4.42 6.17
C ASN A 69 13.25 5.26 5.08
N LYS A 70 14.45 5.71 5.41
CA LYS A 70 15.25 6.57 4.52
C LYS A 70 15.47 5.95 3.12
N LYS A 71 15.64 4.63 3.02
CA LYS A 71 15.87 3.96 1.73
C LYS A 71 14.64 4.07 0.81
N LEU A 72 13.44 3.83 1.35
CA LEU A 72 12.19 3.94 0.58
C LEU A 72 11.92 5.39 0.19
N THR A 73 12.12 6.34 1.08
CA THR A 73 11.87 7.76 0.79
C THR A 73 12.84 8.32 -0.24
N GLU A 74 14.13 7.96 -0.18
CA GLU A 74 15.11 8.29 -1.20
C GLU A 74 14.78 7.66 -2.55
N LEU A 75 14.39 6.38 -2.56
CA LEU A 75 13.94 5.70 -3.79
C LEU A 75 12.78 6.46 -4.46
N ILE A 76 11.73 6.77 -3.70
CA ILE A 76 10.57 7.48 -4.23
C ILE A 76 10.97 8.84 -4.78
N SER A 77 11.81 9.58 -4.06
CA SER A 77 12.33 10.88 -4.48
C SER A 77 13.17 10.80 -5.77
N ASP A 78 13.96 9.74 -5.93
CA ASP A 78 14.80 9.55 -7.13
C ASP A 78 13.99 9.12 -8.35
N LEU A 79 12.88 8.37 -8.14
CA LEU A 79 12.02 7.88 -9.22
C LEU A 79 11.02 8.93 -9.71
N SER A 80 10.73 9.94 -8.92
CA SER A 80 9.71 10.94 -9.23
C SER A 80 10.25 12.36 -9.19
N GLU A 81 9.63 13.24 -9.98
CA GLU A 81 9.90 14.68 -9.98
C GLU A 81 8.98 15.46 -9.02
N SER A 82 8.08 14.76 -8.32
CA SER A 82 7.05 15.33 -7.46
C SER A 82 7.08 14.71 -6.06
N GLU A 83 6.59 15.46 -5.09
CA GLU A 83 6.35 14.93 -3.75
C GLU A 83 5.14 13.96 -3.79
N TYR A 84 5.31 12.82 -3.12
CA TYR A 84 4.25 11.82 -2.97
C TYR A 84 3.81 11.70 -1.52
N PHE A 85 2.55 11.38 -1.32
CA PHE A 85 2.00 11.04 -0.02
C PHE A 85 1.20 9.73 -0.12
N LEU A 86 1.14 9.02 0.99
CA LEU A 86 0.41 7.77 1.07
C LEU A 86 -1.10 8.03 1.01
N THR A 87 -1.77 7.49 0.02
CA THR A 87 -3.23 7.54 -0.10
C THR A 87 -3.93 6.30 0.41
N LYS A 88 -3.23 5.14 0.39
CA LYS A 88 -3.82 3.85 0.75
C LYS A 88 -2.72 2.83 1.02
N ALA A 89 -2.86 2.09 2.11
CA ALA A 89 -2.03 0.93 2.40
C ALA A 89 -2.92 -0.24 2.85
N ILE A 90 -2.72 -1.41 2.25
CA ILE A 90 -3.44 -2.63 2.59
C ILE A 90 -2.41 -3.77 2.67
N TYR A 91 -2.48 -4.54 3.74
CA TYR A 91 -1.77 -5.81 3.83
C TYR A 91 -2.68 -6.94 3.40
N PHE A 92 -2.15 -7.84 2.60
CA PHE A 92 -2.79 -9.10 2.23
C PHE A 92 -1.85 -10.26 2.51
N ASP A 93 -2.32 -11.24 3.27
CA ASP A 93 -1.71 -12.57 3.37
C ASP A 93 -2.63 -13.56 2.67
N LYS A 94 -2.11 -14.12 1.58
CA LYS A 94 -2.84 -14.99 0.68
C LYS A 94 -2.20 -16.37 0.71
N PRO A 95 -2.83 -17.37 1.35
CA PRO A 95 -2.31 -18.72 1.38
C PRO A 95 -2.14 -19.31 -0.02
N SER A 96 -1.20 -20.25 -0.18
CA SER A 96 -0.91 -20.91 -1.46
C SER A 96 -2.12 -21.59 -2.10
N GLU A 97 -3.04 -22.07 -1.28
CA GLU A 97 -4.31 -22.72 -1.68
C GLU A 97 -5.40 -21.70 -2.08
N SER A 98 -5.17 -20.42 -1.83
CA SER A 98 -6.14 -19.36 -2.13
C SER A 98 -5.96 -18.88 -3.56
N ASN A 99 -6.79 -19.37 -4.45
CA ASN A 99 -6.68 -19.09 -5.88
C ASN A 99 -7.90 -18.32 -6.42
N TRP A 100 -8.03 -17.04 -6.05
CA TRP A 100 -8.96 -16.19 -6.80
C TRP A 100 -8.23 -15.44 -7.91
N PHE A 101 -8.84 -15.38 -9.05
CA PHE A 101 -8.34 -14.63 -10.20
C PHE A 101 -8.54 -13.14 -9.97
N VAL A 102 -7.48 -12.37 -10.18
CA VAL A 102 -7.53 -10.91 -10.25
C VAL A 102 -7.04 -10.52 -11.64
N ALA A 103 -7.93 -10.00 -12.47
CA ALA A 103 -7.56 -9.48 -13.78
C ALA A 103 -6.61 -8.27 -13.63
N TYR A 104 -5.79 -8.03 -14.64
CA TYR A 104 -5.03 -6.78 -14.72
C TYR A 104 -5.96 -5.59 -14.62
N HIS A 105 -5.66 -4.67 -13.72
CA HIS A 105 -6.45 -3.47 -13.48
C HIS A 105 -5.56 -2.34 -13.00
N GLN A 106 -6.05 -1.13 -13.13
CA GLN A 106 -5.45 0.07 -12.55
C GLN A 106 -6.20 0.43 -11.27
N ASP A 107 -5.47 0.70 -10.19
CA ASP A 107 -6.04 1.25 -8.96
C ASP A 107 -6.33 2.75 -9.17
N LEU A 108 -7.60 3.05 -9.43
CA LEU A 108 -8.04 4.41 -9.74
C LEU A 108 -8.50 5.22 -8.52
N SER A 109 -8.75 4.56 -7.38
CA SER A 109 -9.36 5.21 -6.23
C SER A 109 -8.36 5.48 -5.12
N ILE A 110 -8.36 6.70 -4.62
CA ILE A 110 -7.69 7.09 -3.38
C ILE A 110 -8.66 7.05 -2.20
N SER A 111 -8.14 6.88 -0.99
CA SER A 111 -8.91 6.96 0.26
C SER A 111 -8.80 8.35 0.84
N VAL A 112 -9.94 8.92 1.25
CA VAL A 112 -10.02 10.27 1.84
C VAL A 112 -10.94 10.28 3.06
N ASP A 113 -10.72 11.21 3.98
CA ASP A 113 -11.45 11.26 5.25
C ASP A 113 -12.89 11.78 5.08
N LYS A 114 -13.12 12.66 4.12
CA LYS A 114 -14.43 13.27 3.87
C LYS A 114 -14.71 13.49 2.40
N LYS A 115 -15.97 13.51 2.04
CA LYS A 115 -16.43 13.94 0.71
C LYS A 115 -16.32 15.46 0.60
N ALA A 116 -15.81 15.94 -0.52
CA ALA A 116 -15.75 17.35 -0.88
C ALA A 116 -16.27 17.53 -2.32
N ASP A 117 -16.76 18.70 -2.63
CA ASP A 117 -17.15 19.09 -3.98
C ASP A 117 -15.92 19.70 -4.66
N LEU A 118 -15.22 18.87 -5.44
CA LEU A 118 -13.99 19.23 -6.11
C LEU A 118 -14.10 18.85 -7.59
N GLU A 119 -13.67 19.77 -8.43
CA GLU A 119 -13.57 19.54 -9.87
C GLU A 119 -12.57 18.39 -10.14
N ASN A 120 -12.90 17.54 -11.09
CA ASN A 120 -12.12 16.34 -11.49
C ASN A 120 -12.07 15.18 -10.48
N TYR A 121 -12.78 15.27 -9.34
CA TYR A 121 -12.92 14.15 -8.40
C TYR A 121 -14.28 13.48 -8.57
N VAL A 122 -14.26 12.26 -9.11
CA VAL A 122 -15.49 11.54 -9.53
C VAL A 122 -15.62 10.19 -8.84
N ASN A 123 -16.75 9.51 -9.08
CA ASN A 123 -16.99 8.12 -8.63
C ASN A 123 -16.82 7.93 -7.11
N TRP A 124 -17.38 8.86 -6.34
CA TRP A 124 -17.36 8.80 -4.89
C TRP A 124 -18.04 7.54 -4.36
N THR A 125 -17.35 6.85 -3.47
CA THR A 125 -17.83 5.65 -2.77
C THR A 125 -17.69 5.83 -1.27
N PHE A 126 -18.55 5.15 -0.51
CA PHE A 126 -18.42 5.07 0.94
C PHE A 126 -18.54 3.60 1.35
N LYS A 127 -17.48 3.04 1.90
CA LYS A 127 -17.44 1.63 2.33
C LYS A 127 -16.72 1.51 3.67
N LYS A 128 -17.36 0.85 4.63
CA LYS A 128 -16.78 0.55 5.96
C LYS A 128 -16.20 1.81 6.67
N GLY A 129 -16.95 2.93 6.62
CA GLY A 129 -16.52 4.17 7.28
C GLY A 129 -15.45 4.98 6.53
N GLN A 130 -15.09 4.61 5.29
CA GLN A 130 -14.06 5.27 4.50
C GLN A 130 -14.63 5.75 3.16
N TYR A 131 -14.35 7.00 2.81
CA TYR A 131 -14.60 7.51 1.47
C TYR A 131 -13.50 7.08 0.51
N GLY A 132 -13.92 6.75 -0.72
CA GLY A 132 -13.04 6.56 -1.86
C GLY A 132 -13.47 7.48 -2.98
N VAL A 133 -12.52 7.99 -3.75
CA VAL A 133 -12.76 8.86 -4.90
C VAL A 133 -11.72 8.63 -5.98
N GLN A 134 -12.08 8.88 -7.21
CA GLN A 134 -11.16 8.86 -8.36
C GLN A 134 -10.78 10.31 -8.69
N PRO A 135 -9.48 10.67 -8.58
CA PRO A 135 -8.97 11.96 -9.00
C PRO A 135 -8.88 12.06 -10.53
#